data_39c74a248689c30f9f09c4eb2d932c04
#
_entry.id   39c74a248689c30f9f09c4eb2d932c04
#
_cell.length_a   1.000
_cell.length_b   1.000
_cell.length_c   1.000
_cell.angle_alpha   90.00
_cell.angle_beta   90.00
_cell.angle_gamma   90.00
#
_symmetry.space_group_name_H-M   'P 1'
#
loop_
_entity.id
_entity.type
_entity.pdbx_description
1 polymer ?
#
loop_
_entity_poly.entity_id
_entity_poly.type
_entity_poly.pdbx_seq_one_letter_code
_entity_poly.pdbx_strand_id
1 'polypeptide(L)'
;MKQILFSLLLLVCPSLLAQDAAGWKALKGPLTFFIANDLGRNGYYEQRPVAELMGQMADVVGPECVFAAGDVHHFDGVASTADPLWTTNFELVYAHPELMIPWHPILGNHEYRGNTQAVLDYTRVSRRWEMPARYYTETYTKKGVSIRFVLLDTTPLISRYRKEQGQYPDAAAQDDERQLAWVDSVLTVAKEQWVVVIGHHPIYAVTGKDTSERTDLQERLDPILRRHHVDLYVAGHIHNFQHHRAKGSKIDYVVNSSASLARPIHEQPSASRTEGLQFSSPSEGFAVVTATADKLRLAFIGKEGETLWSVER
;
A
#
# COMPACT_ATOMS: atom_id res chain seq x y z
N MET A 1 -49.08 -2.24 -41.14
CA MET A 1 -48.23 -1.69 -40.11
C MET A 1 -46.99 -2.58 -39.99
N LYS A 2 -45.86 -2.12 -40.53
CA LYS A 2 -44.56 -2.85 -40.44
C LYS A 2 -43.81 -2.37 -39.18
N GLN A 3 -43.58 -3.26 -38.24
CA GLN A 3 -42.71 -3.02 -37.08
C GLN A 3 -41.27 -3.10 -37.57
N ILE A 4 -40.53 -2.01 -37.41
CA ILE A 4 -39.06 -1.96 -37.61
C ILE A 4 -38.43 -2.23 -36.25
N LEU A 5 -37.79 -3.40 -36.13
CA LEU A 5 -36.99 -3.78 -34.97
C LEU A 5 -35.61 -3.09 -35.10
N PHE A 6 -35.33 -2.13 -34.25
CA PHE A 6 -34.01 -1.52 -34.12
C PHE A 6 -33.15 -2.44 -33.22
N SER A 7 -32.27 -3.23 -33.81
CA SER A 7 -31.21 -3.94 -33.06
C SER A 7 -30.08 -2.95 -32.76
N LEU A 8 -29.96 -2.51 -31.51
CA LEU A 8 -28.83 -1.74 -31.03
C LEU A 8 -27.64 -2.72 -30.84
N LEU A 9 -26.72 -2.72 -31.81
CA LEU A 9 -25.45 -3.43 -31.67
C LEU A 9 -24.55 -2.59 -30.76
N LEU A 10 -24.35 -3.01 -29.51
CA LEU A 10 -23.29 -2.52 -28.63
C LEU A 10 -21.96 -2.99 -29.20
N LEU A 11 -21.29 -2.14 -29.96
CA LEU A 11 -19.88 -2.28 -30.31
C LEU A 11 -19.05 -2.03 -29.04
N VAL A 12 -18.77 -3.08 -28.29
CA VAL A 12 -17.70 -3.07 -27.30
C VAL A 12 -16.39 -2.93 -28.07
N CYS A 13 -15.72 -1.82 -27.90
CA CYS A 13 -14.46 -1.52 -28.58
C CYS A 13 -13.34 -2.44 -28.03
N PRO A 14 -12.93 -3.49 -28.71
CA PRO A 14 -11.92 -4.44 -28.21
C PRO A 14 -10.50 -3.86 -28.19
N SER A 15 -10.30 -2.64 -28.71
CA SER A 15 -8.98 -2.03 -28.87
C SER A 15 -8.42 -1.42 -27.57
N LEU A 16 -9.24 -0.90 -26.66
CA LEU A 16 -8.76 -0.37 -25.39
C LEU A 16 -8.27 -1.51 -24.46
N LEU A 17 -9.05 -2.55 -24.27
CA LEU A 17 -8.66 -3.70 -23.43
C LEU A 17 -7.39 -4.42 -23.92
N ALA A 18 -7.15 -4.43 -25.24
CA ALA A 18 -5.94 -5.06 -25.81
C ALA A 18 -4.68 -4.22 -25.60
N GLN A 19 -4.81 -2.90 -25.57
CA GLN A 19 -3.70 -1.98 -25.37
C GLN A 19 -3.26 -1.96 -23.89
N ASP A 20 -4.20 -2.00 -22.95
CA ASP A 20 -3.96 -2.07 -21.52
C ASP A 20 -3.28 -3.40 -21.13
N ALA A 21 -3.76 -4.53 -21.64
CA ALA A 21 -3.17 -5.83 -21.40
C ALA A 21 -1.71 -5.96 -21.88
N ALA A 22 -1.34 -5.27 -22.94
CA ALA A 22 0.06 -5.23 -23.42
C ALA A 22 0.96 -4.41 -22.48
N GLY A 23 0.47 -3.29 -21.95
CA GLY A 23 1.15 -2.48 -20.94
C GLY A 23 1.34 -3.23 -19.62
N TRP A 24 0.32 -3.96 -19.17
CA TRP A 24 0.37 -4.76 -17.94
C TRP A 24 1.35 -5.93 -18.04
N LYS A 25 1.46 -6.59 -19.18
CA LYS A 25 2.46 -7.66 -19.41
C LYS A 25 3.89 -7.21 -19.16
N ALA A 26 4.20 -5.94 -19.38
CA ALA A 26 5.52 -5.37 -19.11
C ALA A 26 5.80 -5.19 -17.60
N LEU A 27 4.78 -5.35 -16.74
CA LEU A 27 4.90 -5.35 -15.28
C LEU A 27 5.11 -6.75 -14.71
N LYS A 28 5.00 -7.81 -15.51
CA LYS A 28 5.23 -9.19 -15.07
C LYS A 28 6.71 -9.48 -14.96
N GLY A 29 7.12 -10.05 -13.82
CA GLY A 29 8.49 -10.49 -13.56
C GLY A 29 8.55 -11.88 -12.93
N PRO A 30 9.76 -12.34 -12.57
CA PRO A 30 9.95 -13.54 -11.77
C PRO A 30 9.20 -13.47 -10.44
N LEU A 31 9.20 -12.31 -9.81
CA LEU A 31 8.44 -11.96 -8.61
C LEU A 31 7.66 -10.68 -8.89
N THR A 32 6.35 -10.73 -8.70
CA THR A 32 5.44 -9.58 -8.86
C THR A 32 4.52 -9.51 -7.63
N PHE A 33 4.25 -8.30 -7.13
CA PHE A 33 3.46 -8.06 -5.93
C PHE A 33 2.57 -6.84 -6.13
N PHE A 34 1.42 -6.81 -5.46
CA PHE A 34 0.60 -5.61 -5.37
C PHE A 34 0.76 -4.95 -4.01
N ILE A 35 0.70 -3.63 -3.97
CA ILE A 35 0.60 -2.85 -2.74
C ILE A 35 -0.62 -1.94 -2.87
N ALA A 36 -1.56 -2.07 -1.95
CA ALA A 36 -2.76 -1.23 -1.88
C ALA A 36 -3.00 -0.78 -0.43
N ASN A 37 -3.55 0.38 -0.24
CA ASN A 37 -3.75 0.98 1.09
C ASN A 37 -4.97 1.90 1.09
N ASP A 38 -5.39 2.32 2.28
CA ASP A 38 -6.55 3.20 2.45
C ASP A 38 -7.78 2.64 1.71
N LEU A 39 -8.04 1.34 1.92
CA LEU A 39 -8.91 0.51 1.10
C LEU A 39 -10.39 0.74 1.42
N GLY A 40 -10.74 0.68 2.70
CA GLY A 40 -12.10 0.44 3.16
C GLY A 40 -13.03 1.65 3.08
N ARG A 41 -14.04 1.57 2.22
CA ARG A 41 -15.13 2.55 2.09
C ARG A 41 -16.48 1.86 1.85
N ASN A 42 -16.64 0.62 2.36
CA ASN A 42 -17.87 -0.18 2.15
C ASN A 42 -18.25 -0.37 0.67
N GLY A 43 -17.25 -0.42 -0.21
CA GLY A 43 -17.44 -0.55 -1.66
C GLY A 43 -17.85 0.75 -2.37
N TYR A 44 -17.86 1.89 -1.66
CA TYR A 44 -18.15 3.20 -2.26
C TYR A 44 -16.90 3.87 -2.83
N TYR A 45 -17.09 4.98 -3.51
CA TYR A 45 -16.11 5.71 -4.30
C TYR A 45 -15.46 4.76 -5.33
N GLU A 46 -14.17 4.85 -5.51
CA GLU A 46 -13.43 4.01 -6.48
C GLU A 46 -13.02 2.64 -5.89
N GLN A 47 -13.46 2.25 -4.68
CA GLN A 47 -13.02 1.00 -4.06
C GLN A 47 -13.35 -0.23 -4.91
N ARG A 48 -14.60 -0.38 -5.39
CA ARG A 48 -14.99 -1.51 -6.25
C ARG A 48 -14.33 -1.49 -7.63
N PRO A 49 -14.33 -0.35 -8.35
CA PRO A 49 -13.61 -0.25 -9.62
C PRO A 49 -12.13 -0.60 -9.51
N VAL A 50 -11.42 -0.07 -8.51
CA VAL A 50 -9.99 -0.38 -8.30
C VAL A 50 -9.79 -1.86 -7.90
N ALA A 51 -10.65 -2.43 -7.08
CA ALA A 51 -10.58 -3.86 -6.72
C ALA A 51 -10.78 -4.77 -7.93
N GLU A 52 -11.72 -4.45 -8.82
CA GLU A 52 -11.95 -5.17 -10.07
C GLU A 52 -10.74 -5.03 -11.01
N LEU A 53 -10.20 -3.83 -11.16
CA LEU A 53 -8.98 -3.56 -11.93
C LEU A 53 -7.79 -4.38 -11.38
N MET A 54 -7.62 -4.44 -10.06
CA MET A 54 -6.59 -5.28 -9.43
C MET A 54 -6.76 -6.75 -9.82
N GLY A 55 -7.99 -7.26 -9.81
CA GLY A 55 -8.29 -8.63 -10.22
C GLY A 55 -7.96 -8.92 -11.67
N GLN A 56 -8.38 -8.03 -12.58
CA GLN A 56 -8.09 -8.14 -14.02
C GLN A 56 -6.59 -8.06 -14.31
N MET A 57 -5.87 -7.17 -13.63
CA MET A 57 -4.42 -7.06 -13.76
C MET A 57 -3.73 -8.29 -13.18
N ALA A 58 -4.24 -8.86 -12.08
CA ALA A 58 -3.68 -10.06 -11.46
C ALA A 58 -3.70 -11.27 -12.40
N ASP A 59 -4.75 -11.45 -13.22
CA ASP A 59 -4.83 -12.47 -14.27
C ASP A 59 -3.66 -12.35 -15.28
N VAL A 60 -3.23 -11.13 -15.57
CA VAL A 60 -2.16 -10.87 -16.54
C VAL A 60 -0.77 -11.02 -15.91
N VAL A 61 -0.53 -10.41 -14.74
CA VAL A 61 0.82 -10.32 -14.15
C VAL A 61 1.13 -11.43 -13.15
N GLY A 62 0.11 -12.03 -12.52
CA GLY A 62 0.26 -13.14 -11.58
C GLY A 62 1.02 -12.74 -10.31
N PRO A 63 0.48 -11.85 -9.45
CA PRO A 63 1.16 -11.44 -8.23
C PRO A 63 1.25 -12.60 -7.23
N GLU A 64 2.36 -12.66 -6.48
CA GLU A 64 2.57 -13.64 -5.41
C GLU A 64 1.65 -13.36 -4.21
N CYS A 65 1.43 -12.08 -3.90
CA CYS A 65 0.55 -11.61 -2.82
C CYS A 65 0.14 -10.15 -3.01
N VAL A 66 -0.73 -9.67 -2.12
CA VAL A 66 -1.07 -8.25 -1.95
C VAL A 66 -0.60 -7.79 -0.59
N PHE A 67 0.15 -6.70 -0.51
CA PHE A 67 0.43 -5.97 0.72
C PHE A 67 -0.66 -4.92 0.95
N ALA A 68 -1.44 -5.05 2.03
CA ALA A 68 -2.43 -4.07 2.43
C ALA A 68 -1.79 -3.09 3.42
N ALA A 69 -1.33 -1.93 2.91
CA ALA A 69 -0.49 -1.01 3.65
C ALA A 69 -1.27 -0.05 4.58
N GLY A 70 -2.21 -0.60 5.35
CA GLY A 70 -2.98 0.08 6.41
C GLY A 70 -4.25 0.76 5.94
N ASP A 71 -5.05 1.18 6.91
CA ASP A 71 -6.36 1.81 6.72
C ASP A 71 -7.30 0.98 5.82
N VAL A 72 -7.37 -0.31 6.12
CA VAL A 72 -8.29 -1.25 5.45
C VAL A 72 -9.74 -1.01 5.88
N HIS A 73 -9.93 -0.40 7.06
CA HIS A 73 -11.25 -0.15 7.65
C HIS A 73 -11.42 1.30 8.10
N HIS A 74 -11.90 2.16 7.21
CA HIS A 74 -12.36 3.50 7.56
C HIS A 74 -13.81 3.43 8.14
N PHE A 75 -14.22 4.26 9.14
CA PHE A 75 -13.41 5.32 9.76
C PHE A 75 -12.82 4.90 11.11
N ASP A 76 -13.43 3.96 11.81
CA ASP A 76 -13.13 3.63 13.20
C ASP A 76 -12.60 2.20 13.38
N GLY A 77 -12.01 1.64 12.32
CA GLY A 77 -11.52 0.27 12.34
C GLY A 77 -12.65 -0.76 12.49
N VAL A 78 -12.32 -1.93 13.01
CA VAL A 78 -13.28 -3.02 13.31
C VAL A 78 -13.39 -3.24 14.81
N ALA A 79 -14.56 -3.68 15.26
CA ALA A 79 -14.79 -3.98 16.68
C ALA A 79 -14.37 -5.42 17.05
N SER A 80 -14.46 -6.36 16.10
CA SER A 80 -14.13 -7.77 16.31
C SER A 80 -13.85 -8.47 14.97
N THR A 81 -13.45 -9.74 15.01
CA THR A 81 -13.32 -10.61 13.83
C THR A 81 -14.66 -10.92 13.15
N ALA A 82 -15.79 -10.68 13.82
CA ALA A 82 -17.13 -10.86 13.27
C ALA A 82 -17.77 -9.52 12.84
N ASP A 83 -17.02 -8.43 12.82
CA ASP A 83 -17.51 -7.13 12.38
C ASP A 83 -17.95 -7.18 10.90
N PRO A 84 -19.17 -6.69 10.56
CA PRO A 84 -19.64 -6.67 9.17
C PRO A 84 -18.73 -5.91 8.20
N LEU A 85 -17.90 -4.98 8.70
CA LEU A 85 -16.94 -4.25 7.89
C LEU A 85 -15.93 -5.16 7.18
N TRP A 86 -15.61 -6.32 7.72
CA TRP A 86 -14.79 -7.32 7.03
C TRP A 86 -15.41 -7.74 5.68
N THR A 87 -16.72 -7.94 5.68
CA THR A 87 -17.45 -8.31 4.47
C THR A 87 -17.53 -7.17 3.48
N THR A 88 -17.87 -5.97 3.95
CA THR A 88 -18.16 -4.82 3.07
C THR A 88 -16.92 -4.02 2.64
N ASN A 89 -15.83 -4.07 3.42
CA ASN A 89 -14.56 -3.43 3.06
C ASN A 89 -13.56 -4.36 2.38
N PHE A 90 -13.63 -5.67 2.64
CA PHE A 90 -12.60 -6.60 2.19
C PHE A 90 -13.16 -7.80 1.40
N GLU A 91 -13.91 -8.70 2.05
CA GLU A 91 -14.21 -10.01 1.45
C GLU A 91 -15.04 -9.94 0.17
N LEU A 92 -16.10 -9.12 0.13
CA LEU A 92 -16.95 -8.95 -1.04
C LEU A 92 -16.45 -7.89 -2.03
N VAL A 93 -15.50 -7.07 -1.64
CA VAL A 93 -14.95 -6.06 -2.53
C VAL A 93 -13.81 -6.64 -3.36
N TYR A 94 -12.84 -7.27 -2.69
CA TYR A 94 -11.69 -7.91 -3.34
C TYR A 94 -11.97 -9.38 -3.65
N ALA A 95 -13.14 -9.66 -4.24
CA ALA A 95 -13.67 -11.02 -4.46
C ALA A 95 -13.28 -11.62 -5.81
N HIS A 96 -12.53 -10.92 -6.65
CA HIS A 96 -12.04 -11.46 -7.92
C HIS A 96 -11.24 -12.75 -7.67
N PRO A 97 -11.44 -13.84 -8.45
CA PRO A 97 -10.73 -15.10 -8.25
C PRO A 97 -9.21 -14.98 -8.15
N GLU A 98 -8.62 -14.12 -8.97
CA GLU A 98 -7.17 -13.88 -8.99
C GLU A 98 -6.63 -13.10 -7.77
N LEU A 99 -7.52 -12.60 -6.90
CA LEU A 99 -7.18 -11.97 -5.63
C LEU A 99 -7.37 -12.92 -4.43
N MET A 100 -7.69 -14.21 -4.67
CA MET A 100 -7.73 -15.26 -3.65
C MET A 100 -6.33 -15.79 -3.30
N ILE A 101 -5.35 -14.91 -3.32
CA ILE A 101 -3.95 -15.08 -2.95
C ILE A 101 -3.69 -14.51 -1.54
N PRO A 102 -2.52 -14.74 -0.91
CA PRO A 102 -2.19 -14.14 0.38
C PRO A 102 -2.26 -12.61 0.37
N TRP A 103 -2.81 -12.06 1.43
CA TRP A 103 -2.81 -10.63 1.74
C TRP A 103 -2.05 -10.41 3.03
N HIS A 104 -0.99 -9.61 2.97
CA HIS A 104 -0.13 -9.26 4.10
C HIS A 104 -0.43 -7.84 4.55
N PRO A 105 -1.30 -7.65 5.55
CA PRO A 105 -1.70 -6.33 6.01
C PRO A 105 -0.75 -5.75 7.05
N ILE A 106 -0.78 -4.43 7.19
CA ILE A 106 -0.29 -3.69 8.35
C ILE A 106 -1.40 -2.82 8.92
N LEU A 107 -1.20 -2.32 10.14
CA LEU A 107 -2.12 -1.40 10.77
C LEU A 107 -1.88 0.04 10.28
N GLY A 108 -2.97 0.76 10.00
CA GLY A 108 -2.98 2.20 9.84
C GLY A 108 -3.58 2.89 11.08
N ASN A 109 -3.69 4.21 11.04
CA ASN A 109 -4.26 4.95 12.17
C ASN A 109 -5.77 4.72 12.34
N HIS A 110 -6.48 4.31 11.29
CA HIS A 110 -7.91 3.99 11.39
C HIS A 110 -8.14 2.65 12.11
N GLU A 111 -7.30 1.65 11.95
CA GLU A 111 -7.36 0.41 12.74
C GLU A 111 -7.17 0.69 14.24
N TYR A 112 -6.36 1.70 14.61
CA TYR A 112 -6.13 2.11 15.99
C TYR A 112 -7.30 2.84 16.64
N ARG A 113 -8.32 3.23 15.89
CA ARG A 113 -9.60 3.73 16.44
C ARG A 113 -10.54 2.61 16.87
N GLY A 114 -10.31 1.41 16.34
CA GLY A 114 -11.06 0.20 16.63
C GLY A 114 -10.26 -0.79 17.50
N ASN A 115 -10.49 -2.05 17.25
CA ASN A 115 -9.81 -3.15 17.92
C ASN A 115 -8.67 -3.69 17.04
N THR A 116 -7.44 -3.23 17.28
CA THR A 116 -6.27 -3.66 16.53
C THR A 116 -6.00 -5.16 16.66
N GLN A 117 -6.32 -5.76 17.83
CA GLN A 117 -6.14 -7.21 18.02
C GLN A 117 -7.09 -8.02 17.11
N ALA A 118 -8.29 -7.52 16.84
CA ALA A 118 -9.21 -8.17 15.91
C ALA A 118 -8.65 -8.21 14.47
N VAL A 119 -7.83 -7.23 14.09
CA VAL A 119 -7.17 -7.21 12.78
C VAL A 119 -6.13 -8.34 12.66
N LEU A 120 -5.35 -8.56 13.71
CA LEU A 120 -4.41 -9.69 13.77
C LEU A 120 -5.14 -11.03 13.82
N ASP A 121 -6.17 -11.14 14.68
CA ASP A 121 -6.92 -12.39 14.88
C ASP A 121 -7.74 -12.80 13.66
N TYR A 122 -8.02 -11.88 12.74
CA TYR A 122 -8.72 -12.20 11.49
C TYR A 122 -7.94 -13.20 10.61
N THR A 123 -6.65 -13.34 10.80
CA THR A 123 -5.83 -14.41 10.22
C THR A 123 -6.39 -15.82 10.47
N ARG A 124 -7.13 -16.02 11.57
CA ARG A 124 -7.79 -17.30 11.91
C ARG A 124 -9.14 -17.47 11.21
N VAL A 125 -9.68 -16.42 10.60
CA VAL A 125 -10.99 -16.38 9.97
C VAL A 125 -10.88 -16.46 8.44
N SER A 126 -10.09 -15.58 7.85
CA SER A 126 -9.89 -15.51 6.41
C SER A 126 -8.62 -16.24 5.99
N ARG A 127 -8.74 -17.13 4.99
CA ARG A 127 -7.63 -17.93 4.46
C ARG A 127 -6.55 -17.09 3.77
N ARG A 128 -6.92 -15.91 3.30
CA ARG A 128 -6.02 -15.03 2.55
C ARG A 128 -5.45 -13.88 3.40
N TRP A 129 -5.94 -13.67 4.63
CA TRP A 129 -5.46 -12.64 5.53
C TRP A 129 -4.33 -13.19 6.41
N GLU A 130 -3.09 -12.76 6.15
CA GLU A 130 -1.89 -13.27 6.83
C GLU A 130 -1.17 -12.15 7.57
N MET A 131 -1.53 -11.96 8.85
CA MET A 131 -0.94 -10.96 9.75
C MET A 131 -0.44 -11.63 11.02
N PRO A 132 0.79 -12.17 11.02
CA PRO A 132 1.31 -12.95 12.16
C PRO A 132 1.64 -12.10 13.39
N ALA A 133 1.90 -10.81 13.18
CA ALA A 133 2.26 -9.85 14.24
C ALA A 133 1.94 -8.42 13.78
N ARG A 134 2.08 -7.42 14.69
CA ARG A 134 1.91 -6.00 14.34
C ARG A 134 2.98 -5.51 13.37
N TYR A 135 4.18 -6.06 13.46
CA TYR A 135 5.29 -5.83 12.53
C TYR A 135 6.01 -7.15 12.29
N TYR A 136 6.38 -7.41 11.05
CA TYR A 136 6.93 -8.70 10.62
C TYR A 136 7.67 -8.58 9.29
N THR A 137 8.25 -9.67 8.81
CA THR A 137 8.91 -9.74 7.50
C THR A 137 8.32 -10.83 6.65
N GLU A 138 8.26 -10.58 5.34
CA GLU A 138 8.00 -11.58 4.32
C GLU A 138 9.16 -11.64 3.35
N THR A 139 9.54 -12.85 2.94
CA THR A 139 10.68 -13.06 2.05
C THR A 139 10.29 -13.99 0.92
N TYR A 140 10.56 -13.57 -0.30
CA TYR A 140 10.29 -14.34 -1.51
C TYR A 140 11.58 -14.62 -2.26
N THR A 141 11.73 -15.87 -2.74
CA THR A 141 12.84 -16.26 -3.59
C THR A 141 12.31 -17.11 -4.76
N LYS A 142 12.59 -16.67 -5.98
CA LYS A 142 12.12 -17.37 -7.20
C LYS A 142 13.07 -17.09 -8.36
N LYS A 143 13.50 -18.13 -9.05
CA LYS A 143 14.39 -18.04 -10.22
C LYS A 143 15.68 -17.25 -9.97
N GLY A 144 16.25 -17.37 -8.77
CA GLY A 144 17.49 -16.67 -8.39
C GLY A 144 17.29 -15.19 -7.97
N VAL A 145 16.07 -14.68 -7.95
CA VAL A 145 15.73 -13.35 -7.42
C VAL A 145 15.24 -13.49 -5.99
N SER A 146 15.72 -12.67 -5.08
CA SER A 146 15.26 -12.61 -3.70
C SER A 146 14.86 -11.20 -3.29
N ILE A 147 13.76 -11.09 -2.57
CA ILE A 147 13.24 -9.83 -2.04
C ILE A 147 12.73 -10.02 -0.62
N ARG A 148 13.04 -9.09 0.26
CA ARG A 148 12.51 -8.99 1.62
C ARG A 148 11.57 -7.80 1.72
N PHE A 149 10.40 -8.02 2.29
CA PHE A 149 9.50 -6.98 2.75
C PHE A 149 9.57 -6.89 4.27
N VAL A 150 9.75 -5.69 4.80
CA VAL A 150 9.72 -5.38 6.24
C VAL A 150 8.47 -4.56 6.49
N LEU A 151 7.50 -5.15 7.18
CA LEU A 151 6.18 -4.57 7.42
C LEU A 151 6.13 -3.96 8.81
N LEU A 152 5.76 -2.68 8.91
CA LEU A 152 5.86 -1.87 10.12
C LEU A 152 4.49 -1.41 10.62
N ASP A 153 4.36 -1.36 11.93
CA ASP A 153 3.28 -0.65 12.62
C ASP A 153 3.73 0.77 12.96
N THR A 154 3.48 1.71 12.06
CA THR A 154 4.00 3.08 12.19
C THR A 154 3.17 3.98 13.11
N THR A 155 1.92 3.62 13.42
CA THR A 155 1.05 4.46 14.28
C THR A 155 1.66 4.69 15.67
N PRO A 156 2.17 3.68 16.41
CA PRO A 156 2.80 3.89 17.72
C PRO A 156 4.12 4.64 17.65
N LEU A 157 4.80 4.70 16.50
CA LEU A 157 6.06 5.45 16.36
C LEU A 157 5.85 6.97 16.38
N ILE A 158 4.60 7.42 16.21
CA ILE A 158 4.23 8.82 16.09
C ILE A 158 3.64 9.31 17.42
N SER A 159 4.28 10.31 18.00
CA SER A 159 3.95 10.84 19.34
C SER A 159 2.52 11.36 19.47
N ARG A 160 1.96 11.92 18.40
CA ARG A 160 0.58 12.39 18.35
C ARG A 160 -0.41 11.28 18.70
N TYR A 161 -0.34 10.13 18.04
CA TYR A 161 -1.27 9.02 18.25
C TYR A 161 -1.15 8.41 19.65
N ARG A 162 0.06 8.41 20.23
CA ARG A 162 0.28 7.96 21.61
C ARG A 162 -0.32 8.92 22.64
N LYS A 163 -0.42 10.21 22.34
CA LYS A 163 -1.02 11.24 23.22
C LYS A 163 -2.53 11.26 23.13
N GLU A 164 -3.09 11.03 21.95
CA GLU A 164 -4.54 11.08 21.70
C GLU A 164 -5.23 9.75 22.04
N GLN A 165 -5.05 9.24 23.27
CA GLN A 165 -5.54 7.93 23.74
C GLN A 165 -7.07 7.78 23.67
N GLY A 166 -7.83 8.88 23.72
CA GLY A 166 -9.28 8.85 23.56
C GLY A 166 -9.71 8.41 22.14
N GLN A 167 -8.88 8.66 21.14
CA GLN A 167 -9.14 8.29 19.76
C GLN A 167 -8.31 7.08 19.31
N TYR A 168 -7.12 6.88 19.88
CA TYR A 168 -6.17 5.82 19.53
C TYR A 168 -5.75 5.05 20.80
N PRO A 169 -6.68 4.34 21.46
CA PRO A 169 -6.47 3.82 22.82
C PRO A 169 -5.29 2.85 22.94
N ASP A 170 -5.00 2.11 21.89
CA ASP A 170 -3.98 1.06 21.91
C ASP A 170 -2.57 1.56 21.51
N ALA A 171 -2.46 2.79 20.95
CA ALA A 171 -1.19 3.29 20.42
C ALA A 171 -0.11 3.49 21.51
N ALA A 172 -0.50 4.03 22.68
CA ALA A 172 0.42 4.26 23.79
C ALA A 172 0.87 2.96 24.50
N ALA A 173 0.11 1.89 24.36
CA ALA A 173 0.43 0.59 24.97
C ALA A 173 1.50 -0.19 24.17
N GLN A 174 1.81 0.22 22.95
CA GLN A 174 2.82 -0.45 22.13
C GLN A 174 4.23 -0.02 22.53
N ASP A 175 5.15 -0.98 22.50
CA ASP A 175 6.59 -0.75 22.72
C ASP A 175 7.25 -0.34 21.40
N ASP A 176 7.28 0.95 21.15
CA ASP A 176 7.81 1.56 19.95
C ASP A 176 9.35 1.45 19.84
N GLU A 177 10.07 1.52 20.96
CA GLU A 177 11.52 1.31 20.99
C GLU A 177 11.89 -0.13 20.64
N ARG A 178 11.13 -1.10 21.13
CA ARG A 178 11.31 -2.51 20.76
C ARG A 178 11.11 -2.72 19.26
N GLN A 179 10.12 -2.07 18.65
CA GLN A 179 9.92 -2.15 17.21
C GLN A 179 11.12 -1.57 16.45
N LEU A 180 11.62 -0.39 16.84
CA LEU A 180 12.78 0.24 16.20
C LEU A 180 14.03 -0.64 16.31
N ALA A 181 14.29 -1.22 17.50
CA ALA A 181 15.38 -2.16 17.68
C ALA A 181 15.23 -3.43 16.82
N TRP A 182 14.00 -3.93 16.66
CA TRP A 182 13.69 -5.04 15.77
C TRP A 182 13.95 -4.68 14.31
N VAL A 183 13.53 -3.49 13.83
CA VAL A 183 13.81 -3.01 12.47
C VAL A 183 15.32 -3.03 12.20
N ASP A 184 16.13 -2.46 13.10
CA ASP A 184 17.58 -2.43 12.98
C ASP A 184 18.15 -3.85 12.88
N SER A 185 17.65 -4.77 13.71
CA SER A 185 18.13 -6.16 13.75
C SER A 185 17.80 -6.93 12.46
N VAL A 186 16.57 -6.82 11.95
CA VAL A 186 16.15 -7.56 10.73
C VAL A 186 16.82 -7.04 9.47
N LEU A 187 17.09 -5.73 9.42
CA LEU A 187 17.83 -5.12 8.32
C LEU A 187 19.34 -5.46 8.39
N THR A 188 19.92 -5.61 9.59
CA THR A 188 21.31 -6.03 9.76
C THR A 188 21.58 -7.43 9.18
N VAL A 189 20.60 -8.34 9.31
CA VAL A 189 20.76 -9.72 8.83
C VAL A 189 20.21 -9.97 7.42
N ALA A 190 19.58 -8.95 6.81
CA ALA A 190 19.02 -9.05 5.46
C ALA A 190 20.14 -9.33 4.44
N LYS A 191 19.92 -10.35 3.61
CA LYS A 191 20.84 -10.77 2.53
C LYS A 191 20.16 -10.84 1.17
N GLU A 192 18.88 -10.55 1.17
CA GLU A 192 18.09 -10.53 -0.05
C GLU A 192 18.61 -9.43 -0.97
N GLN A 193 18.46 -9.67 -2.27
CA GLN A 193 18.91 -8.76 -3.32
C GLN A 193 18.18 -7.41 -3.25
N TRP A 194 16.89 -7.45 -2.92
CA TRP A 194 16.02 -6.29 -2.80
C TRP A 194 15.38 -6.22 -1.42
N VAL A 195 15.31 -5.03 -0.85
CA VAL A 195 14.68 -4.77 0.45
C VAL A 195 13.67 -3.63 0.33
N VAL A 196 12.43 -3.93 0.61
CA VAL A 196 11.30 -2.98 0.62
C VAL A 196 10.75 -2.88 2.03
N VAL A 197 10.65 -1.68 2.57
CA VAL A 197 10.03 -1.42 3.87
C VAL A 197 8.65 -0.81 3.62
N ILE A 198 7.62 -1.34 4.26
CA ILE A 198 6.23 -0.88 4.15
C ILE A 198 5.76 -0.40 5.51
N GLY A 199 5.34 0.87 5.58
CA GLY A 199 4.67 1.46 6.73
C GLY A 199 3.43 2.22 6.28
N HIS A 200 2.45 2.45 7.18
CA HIS A 200 1.26 3.21 6.77
C HIS A 200 1.56 4.70 6.58
N HIS A 201 2.31 5.30 7.50
CA HIS A 201 2.60 6.75 7.47
C HIS A 201 3.87 7.05 6.66
N PRO A 202 3.86 8.09 5.80
CA PRO A 202 5.02 8.48 5.02
C PRO A 202 6.09 9.18 5.87
N ILE A 203 7.36 8.89 5.57
CA ILE A 203 8.51 9.63 6.11
C ILE A 203 8.64 10.98 5.38
N TYR A 204 8.43 10.99 4.08
CA TYR A 204 8.43 12.21 3.25
C TYR A 204 7.14 12.29 2.45
N ALA A 205 6.46 13.43 2.54
CA ALA A 205 5.26 13.73 1.75
C ALA A 205 4.97 15.23 1.69
N VAL A 206 4.41 15.66 0.58
CA VAL A 206 3.74 16.96 0.44
C VAL A 206 2.29 16.79 0.89
N THR A 207 1.93 17.37 2.03
CA THR A 207 0.60 17.22 2.62
C THR A 207 0.30 18.35 3.60
N GLY A 208 -0.99 18.66 3.79
CA GLY A 208 -1.48 19.53 4.85
C GLY A 208 -1.68 18.86 6.21
N LYS A 209 -1.41 17.54 6.31
CA LYS A 209 -1.51 16.81 7.59
C LYS A 209 -0.47 17.30 8.61
N ASP A 210 -0.68 16.94 9.87
CA ASP A 210 0.21 17.33 10.97
C ASP A 210 1.68 16.99 10.65
N THR A 211 2.57 17.93 10.87
CA THR A 211 3.99 17.75 10.59
C THR A 211 4.66 16.75 11.51
N SER A 212 4.15 16.59 12.75
CA SER A 212 4.70 15.64 13.72
C SER A 212 4.70 14.20 13.20
N GLU A 213 3.71 13.82 12.37
CA GLU A 213 3.64 12.49 11.76
C GLU A 213 4.90 12.16 10.96
N ARG A 214 5.42 13.12 10.19
CA ARG A 214 6.65 12.97 9.40
C ARG A 214 7.90 13.18 10.22
N THR A 215 7.89 14.20 11.08
CA THR A 215 9.06 14.57 11.90
C THR A 215 9.47 13.41 12.80
N ASP A 216 8.52 12.80 13.50
CA ASP A 216 8.81 11.64 14.38
C ASP A 216 9.44 10.48 13.60
N LEU A 217 8.93 10.18 12.38
CA LEU A 217 9.50 9.11 11.55
C LEU A 217 10.86 9.50 10.94
N GLN A 218 11.05 10.77 10.58
CA GLN A 218 12.33 11.29 10.09
C GLN A 218 13.42 11.26 11.16
N GLU A 219 13.06 11.50 12.42
CA GLU A 219 14.00 11.50 13.54
C GLU A 219 14.31 10.09 14.06
N ARG A 220 13.34 9.18 14.04
CA ARG A 220 13.43 7.87 14.72
C ARG A 220 13.63 6.70 13.77
N LEU A 221 12.88 6.64 12.67
CA LEU A 221 12.89 5.50 11.74
C LEU A 221 13.87 5.71 10.57
N ASP A 222 13.84 6.88 9.91
CA ASP A 222 14.65 7.14 8.73
C ASP A 222 16.17 6.94 8.94
N PRO A 223 16.78 7.35 10.08
CA PRO A 223 18.18 7.07 10.35
C PRO A 223 18.50 5.57 10.41
N ILE A 224 17.57 4.74 10.87
CA ILE A 224 17.74 3.29 10.89
C ILE A 224 17.74 2.77 9.45
N LEU A 225 16.73 3.13 8.64
CA LEU A 225 16.63 2.69 7.26
C LEU A 225 17.85 3.08 6.43
N ARG A 226 18.37 4.31 6.60
CA ARG A 226 19.53 4.83 5.87
C ARG A 226 20.86 4.15 6.21
N ARG A 227 20.97 3.53 7.39
CA ARG A 227 22.19 2.77 7.77
C ARG A 227 22.28 1.42 7.07
N HIS A 228 21.16 0.93 6.55
CA HIS A 228 21.03 -0.38 5.94
C HIS A 228 20.77 -0.29 4.43
N HIS A 229 20.83 -1.44 3.78
CA HIS A 229 20.40 -1.58 2.40
C HIS A 229 18.85 -1.63 2.40
N VAL A 230 18.23 -0.53 2.07
CA VAL A 230 16.79 -0.41 1.80
C VAL A 230 16.65 0.28 0.44
N ASP A 231 15.90 -0.35 -0.47
CA ASP A 231 15.68 0.17 -1.81
C ASP A 231 14.49 1.12 -1.85
N LEU A 232 13.38 0.70 -1.24
CA LEU A 232 12.11 1.44 -1.22
C LEU A 232 11.54 1.51 0.20
N TYR A 233 11.01 2.69 0.56
CA TYR A 233 10.04 2.84 1.64
C TYR A 233 8.70 3.20 1.05
N VAL A 234 7.66 2.36 1.27
CA VAL A 234 6.33 2.54 0.71
C VAL A 234 5.33 2.83 1.82
N ALA A 235 4.51 3.85 1.63
CA ALA A 235 3.48 4.27 2.59
C ALA A 235 2.16 4.63 1.90
N GLY A 236 1.10 4.81 2.69
CA GLY A 236 -0.22 5.28 2.30
C GLY A 236 -0.60 6.61 2.95
N HIS A 237 -1.75 6.63 3.63
CA HIS A 237 -2.19 7.69 4.55
C HIS A 237 -2.58 9.04 3.91
N ILE A 238 -1.90 9.46 2.85
CA ILE A 238 -2.09 10.79 2.25
C ILE A 238 -3.17 10.79 1.17
N HIS A 239 -3.50 9.64 0.62
CA HIS A 239 -4.51 9.43 -0.43
C HIS A 239 -4.16 10.12 -1.76
N ASN A 240 -2.90 10.17 -2.12
CA ASN A 240 -2.43 10.54 -3.46
C ASN A 240 -1.07 9.91 -3.71
N PHE A 241 -0.71 9.74 -4.97
CA PHE A 241 0.60 9.21 -5.34
C PHE A 241 1.68 10.27 -5.19
N GLN A 242 2.79 9.91 -4.54
CA GLN A 242 4.00 10.74 -4.53
C GLN A 242 5.24 9.86 -4.58
N HIS A 243 6.30 10.37 -5.22
CA HIS A 243 7.64 9.79 -5.20
C HIS A 243 8.62 10.85 -4.74
N HIS A 244 9.41 10.53 -3.72
CA HIS A 244 10.41 11.42 -3.15
C HIS A 244 11.80 10.78 -3.14
N ARG A 245 12.82 11.61 -3.42
CA ARG A 245 14.25 11.33 -3.21
C ARG A 245 14.81 12.33 -2.20
N ALA A 246 14.91 11.90 -0.96
CA ALA A 246 15.42 12.75 0.09
C ALA A 246 16.95 12.95 -0.06
N LYS A 247 17.42 14.17 0.17
CA LYS A 247 18.84 14.51 0.08
C LYS A 247 19.70 13.60 0.96
N GLY A 248 20.75 13.06 0.39
CA GLY A 248 21.69 12.17 1.07
C GLY A 248 21.13 10.76 1.34
N SER A 249 19.91 10.43 0.90
CA SER A 249 19.37 9.08 0.96
C SER A 249 19.55 8.34 -0.35
N LYS A 250 19.77 7.02 -0.25
CA LYS A 250 19.72 6.11 -1.38
C LYS A 250 18.34 5.46 -1.55
N ILE A 251 17.44 5.67 -0.60
CA ILE A 251 16.10 5.09 -0.58
C ILE A 251 15.18 5.94 -1.45
N ASP A 252 14.34 5.31 -2.27
CA ASP A 252 13.19 5.97 -2.86
C ASP A 252 12.01 5.86 -1.90
N TYR A 253 11.43 7.00 -1.52
CA TYR A 253 10.28 7.09 -0.64
C TYR A 253 9.03 7.28 -1.48
N VAL A 254 8.09 6.39 -1.31
CA VAL A 254 6.88 6.30 -2.12
C VAL A 254 5.67 6.48 -1.23
N VAL A 255 4.79 7.41 -1.58
CA VAL A 255 3.42 7.45 -1.07
C VAL A 255 2.54 6.82 -2.14
N ASN A 256 1.97 5.68 -1.84
CA ASN A 256 0.97 5.03 -2.67
C ASN A 256 -0.39 5.67 -2.41
N SER A 257 -1.22 5.83 -3.44
CA SER A 257 -2.52 6.46 -3.29
C SER A 257 -3.53 5.53 -2.63
N SER A 258 -4.68 6.09 -2.26
CA SER A 258 -5.82 5.30 -1.80
C SER A 258 -6.39 4.43 -2.92
N ALA A 259 -6.66 3.18 -2.64
CA ALA A 259 -7.40 2.28 -3.52
C ALA A 259 -8.93 2.52 -3.48
N SER A 260 -9.38 3.62 -2.88
CA SER A 260 -10.80 3.94 -2.76
C SER A 260 -11.15 5.41 -2.95
N LEU A 261 -10.47 6.33 -2.26
CA LEU A 261 -10.78 7.76 -2.27
C LEU A 261 -9.49 8.58 -2.25
N ALA A 262 -9.08 9.10 -3.39
CA ALA A 262 -7.94 10.01 -3.49
C ALA A 262 -8.27 11.42 -2.97
N ARG A 263 -7.22 12.18 -2.70
CA ARG A 263 -7.30 13.57 -2.24
C ARG A 263 -6.41 14.45 -3.09
N PRO A 264 -6.78 15.74 -3.28
CA PRO A 264 -5.94 16.69 -3.97
C PRO A 264 -4.55 16.79 -3.32
N ILE A 265 -3.56 17.06 -4.13
CA ILE A 265 -2.24 17.44 -3.64
C ILE A 265 -2.36 18.85 -3.12
N HIS A 266 -1.88 19.10 -1.88
CA HIS A 266 -1.93 20.44 -1.33
C HIS A 266 -1.04 21.37 -2.14
N GLU A 267 -1.64 22.36 -2.79
CA GLU A 267 -0.96 23.49 -3.36
C GLU A 267 -0.31 24.30 -2.23
N GLN A 268 0.88 24.77 -2.45
CA GLN A 268 1.76 25.50 -1.54
C GLN A 268 2.70 24.65 -0.70
N PRO A 269 3.63 24.05 -1.30
CA PRO A 269 4.86 23.80 -0.58
C PRO A 269 5.76 25.04 -0.72
N SER A 270 6.22 25.53 0.41
CA SER A 270 7.50 26.25 0.40
C SER A 270 8.53 25.36 -0.31
N ALA A 271 9.51 25.93 -1.00
CA ALA A 271 10.56 25.16 -1.70
C ALA A 271 11.18 24.04 -0.85
N SER A 272 11.24 24.21 0.48
CA SER A 272 11.70 23.21 1.45
C SER A 272 10.76 22.00 1.62
N ARG A 273 9.48 22.12 1.31
CA ARG A 273 8.52 21.01 1.43
C ARG A 273 8.41 20.15 0.18
N THR A 274 8.85 20.66 -0.98
CA THR A 274 8.93 19.94 -2.25
C THR A 274 10.32 19.42 -2.56
N GLU A 275 11.32 19.75 -1.73
CA GLU A 275 12.67 19.23 -1.94
C GLU A 275 12.63 17.71 -2.01
N GLY A 276 13.08 17.18 -3.13
CA GLY A 276 13.09 15.75 -3.38
C GLY A 276 11.83 15.15 -4.03
N LEU A 277 10.73 15.90 -4.18
CA LEU A 277 9.55 15.41 -4.90
C LEU A 277 9.87 15.20 -6.38
N GLN A 278 9.69 13.98 -6.87
CA GLN A 278 9.94 13.58 -8.26
C GLN A 278 8.63 13.49 -9.06
N PHE A 279 7.56 13.05 -8.42
CA PHE A 279 6.26 12.85 -9.04
C PHE A 279 5.14 12.98 -8.02
N SER A 280 3.98 13.41 -8.47
CA SER A 280 2.72 13.37 -7.70
C SER A 280 1.50 13.30 -8.60
N SER A 281 0.45 12.60 -8.14
CA SER A 281 -0.85 12.51 -8.82
C SER A 281 -1.98 12.32 -7.82
N PRO A 282 -3.13 13.01 -7.99
CA PRO A 282 -4.31 12.84 -7.12
C PRO A 282 -5.23 11.69 -7.56
N SER A 283 -4.76 10.77 -8.40
CA SER A 283 -5.56 9.61 -8.83
C SER A 283 -5.69 8.58 -7.71
N GLU A 284 -6.81 7.88 -7.66
CA GLU A 284 -6.95 6.61 -6.96
C GLU A 284 -6.16 5.52 -7.68
N GLY A 285 -5.82 4.44 -6.95
CA GLY A 285 -5.15 3.30 -7.54
C GLY A 285 -4.31 2.49 -6.55
N PHE A 286 -3.34 1.76 -7.08
CA PHE A 286 -2.45 0.88 -6.33
C PHE A 286 -1.06 0.84 -6.96
N ALA A 287 -0.12 0.12 -6.34
CA ALA A 287 1.21 -0.07 -6.91
C ALA A 287 1.46 -1.53 -7.27
N VAL A 288 2.23 -1.74 -8.35
CA VAL A 288 2.78 -3.03 -8.75
C VAL A 288 4.28 -3.01 -8.53
N VAL A 289 4.79 -3.95 -7.74
CA VAL A 289 6.22 -4.15 -7.53
C VAL A 289 6.68 -5.37 -8.31
N THR A 290 7.72 -5.21 -9.10
CA THR A 290 8.33 -6.29 -9.88
C THR A 290 9.81 -6.37 -9.56
N ALA A 291 10.29 -7.57 -9.17
CA ALA A 291 11.69 -7.84 -8.93
C ALA A 291 12.26 -8.82 -9.95
N THR A 292 13.38 -8.45 -10.52
CA THR A 292 14.23 -9.29 -11.39
C THR A 292 15.64 -9.37 -10.79
N ALA A 293 16.55 -10.11 -11.44
CA ALA A 293 17.94 -10.15 -11.02
C ALA A 293 18.65 -8.78 -11.11
N ASP A 294 18.22 -7.94 -12.06
CA ASP A 294 18.93 -6.70 -12.37
C ASP A 294 18.14 -5.44 -12.02
N LYS A 295 16.85 -5.59 -11.65
CA LYS A 295 15.97 -4.45 -11.46
C LYS A 295 14.86 -4.71 -10.43
N LEU A 296 14.66 -3.75 -9.52
CA LEU A 296 13.44 -3.60 -8.76
C LEU A 296 12.65 -2.43 -9.34
N ARG A 297 11.40 -2.66 -9.72
CA ARG A 297 10.50 -1.65 -10.25
C ARG A 297 9.26 -1.54 -9.39
N LEU A 298 8.85 -0.33 -9.03
CA LEU A 298 7.54 -0.03 -8.50
C LEU A 298 6.81 0.87 -9.51
N ALA A 299 5.65 0.44 -9.99
CA ALA A 299 4.79 1.19 -10.90
C ALA A 299 3.52 1.64 -10.20
N PHE A 300 3.18 2.93 -10.29
CA PHE A 300 1.88 3.46 -9.87
C PHE A 300 0.85 3.19 -10.94
N ILE A 301 -0.21 2.52 -10.59
CA ILE A 301 -1.34 2.21 -11.46
C ILE A 301 -2.52 3.10 -11.06
N GLY A 302 -2.95 3.94 -11.99
CA GLY A 302 -4.14 4.75 -11.84
C GLY A 302 -5.42 3.94 -11.95
N LYS A 303 -6.54 4.52 -11.60
CA LYS A 303 -7.85 3.84 -11.57
C LYS A 303 -8.37 3.36 -12.93
N GLU A 304 -7.83 3.90 -14.00
CA GLU A 304 -8.15 3.45 -15.38
C GLU A 304 -7.18 2.36 -15.89
N GLY A 305 -6.24 1.90 -15.03
CA GLY A 305 -5.29 0.83 -15.35
C GLY A 305 -4.00 1.29 -16.02
N GLU A 306 -3.82 2.59 -16.22
CA GLU A 306 -2.62 3.17 -16.79
C GLU A 306 -1.45 3.21 -15.80
N THR A 307 -0.23 3.10 -16.31
CA THR A 307 0.97 3.35 -15.50
C THR A 307 1.24 4.86 -15.46
N LEU A 308 0.96 5.48 -14.31
CA LEU A 308 1.17 6.92 -14.09
C LEU A 308 2.64 7.27 -13.94
N TRP A 309 3.42 6.41 -13.28
CA TRP A 309 4.81 6.62 -12.95
C TRP A 309 5.51 5.29 -12.62
N SER A 310 6.83 5.27 -12.72
CA SER A 310 7.62 4.13 -12.25
C SER A 310 8.88 4.59 -11.53
N VAL A 311 9.20 3.90 -10.45
CA VAL A 311 10.46 3.99 -9.72
C VAL A 311 11.28 2.75 -10.04
N GLU A 312 12.54 2.91 -10.40
CA GLU A 312 13.44 1.79 -10.77
C GLU A 312 14.74 1.87 -9.97
N ARG A 313 15.19 0.69 -9.52
CA ARG A 313 16.44 0.42 -8.80
C ARG A 313 17.26 -0.67 -9.48
#